data_2273ee052e8683741046171688464152
#
_entry.id   2273ee052e8683741046171688464152
#
_cell.length_a   1.000
_cell.length_b   1.000
_cell.length_c   1.000
_cell.angle_alpha   90.00
_cell.angle_beta   90.00
_cell.angle_gamma   90.00
#
_symmetry.space_group_name_H-M   'P 1'
#
loop_
_entity.id
_entity.type
_entity.pdbx_description
1 polymer ?
#
loop_
_entity_poly.entity_id
_entity_poly.type
_entity_poly.pdbx_seq_one_letter_code
_entity_poly.pdbx_strand_id
1 'polypeptide(L)' 'QRVRQALEEMDEIDREVLALRHFEQLTNNEVADVLGLQKAAASNRYVRALSRLKQTLDREASED' A
#
# COMPACT_ATOMS: atom_id res chain seq x y z
N GLN A 1 -12.63 10.94 -4.53
CA GLN A 1 -11.71 10.28 -5.45
C GLN A 1 -11.49 8.82 -5.09
N ARG A 2 -11.53 7.95 -6.08
CA ARG A 2 -11.51 6.50 -5.85
C ARG A 2 -10.23 6.00 -5.18
N VAL A 3 -9.08 6.49 -5.63
CA VAL A 3 -7.80 6.05 -5.05
C VAL A 3 -7.72 6.43 -3.59
N ARG A 4 -8.11 7.64 -3.26
CA ARG A 4 -8.09 8.10 -1.88
C ARG A 4 -9.01 7.26 -1.00
N GLN A 5 -10.22 6.98 -1.49
CA GLN A 5 -11.17 6.16 -0.75
C GLN A 5 -10.63 4.74 -0.53
N ALA A 6 -10.04 4.16 -1.57
CA ALA A 6 -9.46 2.83 -1.45
C ALA A 6 -8.35 2.80 -0.42
N LEU A 7 -7.49 3.82 -0.40
CA LEU A 7 -6.42 3.91 0.59
C LEU A 7 -6.98 4.07 2.01
N GLU A 8 -8.04 4.85 2.17
CA GLU A 8 -8.65 5.06 3.49
C GLU A 8 -9.28 3.78 4.06
N GLU A 9 -9.70 2.86 3.20
CA GLU A 9 -10.28 1.59 3.62
C GLU A 9 -9.24 0.55 4.01
N MET A 10 -7.97 0.82 3.75
CA MET A 10 -6.89 -0.12 4.02
C MET A 10 -6.41 0.00 5.46
N ASP A 11 -5.77 -1.08 5.94
CA ASP A 11 -5.08 -1.04 7.22
C ASP A 11 -4.05 0.09 7.23
N GLU A 12 -3.85 0.66 8.39
CA GLU A 12 -2.93 1.78 8.55
C GLU A 12 -1.52 1.45 8.05
N ILE A 13 -1.02 0.26 8.39
CA ILE A 13 0.34 -0.12 7.99
C ILE A 13 0.43 -0.30 6.48
N ASP A 14 -0.56 -0.95 5.87
CA ASP A 14 -0.58 -1.14 4.43
C ASP A 14 -0.63 0.19 3.69
N ARG A 15 -1.47 1.10 4.18
CA ARG A 15 -1.58 2.43 3.59
C ARG A 15 -0.26 3.17 3.70
N GLU A 16 0.41 3.06 4.84
CA GLU A 16 1.68 3.72 5.06
C GLU A 16 2.78 3.18 4.17
N VAL A 17 2.82 1.86 3.98
CA VAL A 17 3.79 1.24 3.07
C VAL A 17 3.61 1.79 1.66
N LEU A 18 2.37 1.85 1.18
CA LEU A 18 2.10 2.38 -0.15
C LEU A 18 2.48 3.86 -0.26
N ALA A 19 2.17 4.65 0.77
CA ALA A 19 2.49 6.07 0.77
C ALA A 19 4.00 6.30 0.70
N LEU A 20 4.76 5.56 1.49
CA LEU A 20 6.21 5.71 1.51
C LEU A 20 6.84 5.29 0.18
N ARG A 21 6.31 4.23 -0.44
CA ARG A 21 6.85 3.75 -1.71
C ARG A 21 6.50 4.66 -2.89
N HIS A 22 5.29 5.18 -2.92
CA HIS A 22 4.79 5.88 -4.10
C HIS A 22 4.81 7.39 -3.98
N PHE A 23 4.53 7.92 -2.81
CA PHE A 23 4.53 9.37 -2.62
C PHE A 23 5.89 9.88 -2.15
N GLU A 24 6.53 9.16 -1.23
CA GLU A 24 7.85 9.53 -0.75
C GLU A 24 8.97 8.91 -1.59
N GLN A 25 8.62 7.96 -2.44
CA GLN A 25 9.56 7.29 -3.36
C GLN A 25 10.71 6.59 -2.65
N LEU A 26 10.44 6.06 -1.47
CA LEU A 26 11.45 5.31 -0.73
C LEU A 26 11.63 3.90 -1.31
N THR A 27 12.84 3.38 -1.18
CA THR A 27 13.10 2.00 -1.55
C THR A 27 12.51 1.05 -0.49
N ASN A 28 12.42 -0.24 -0.84
CA ASN A 28 11.95 -1.22 0.12
C ASN A 28 12.80 -1.23 1.40
N ASN A 29 14.12 -1.11 1.26
CA ASN A 29 15.01 -1.06 2.42
C ASN A 29 14.72 0.15 3.31
N GLU A 30 14.48 1.29 2.70
CA GLU A 30 14.16 2.50 3.44
C GLU A 30 12.82 2.40 4.15
N VAL A 31 11.82 1.81 3.49
CA VAL A 31 10.52 1.59 4.12
C VAL A 31 10.66 0.66 5.33
N ALA A 32 11.43 -0.41 5.17
CA ALA A 32 11.68 -1.34 6.27
C ALA A 32 12.30 -0.63 7.47
N ASP A 33 13.26 0.25 7.22
CA ASP A 33 13.91 1.01 8.28
C ASP A 33 12.93 1.96 8.98
N VAL A 34 12.13 2.68 8.19
CA VAL A 34 11.18 3.65 8.74
C VAL A 34 10.14 2.96 9.62
N LEU A 35 9.63 1.82 9.17
CA LEU A 35 8.56 1.11 9.87
C LEU A 35 9.05 0.10 10.89
N GLY A 36 10.37 -0.08 11.00
CA GLY A 36 10.92 -1.07 11.92
C GLY A 36 10.63 -2.50 11.52
N LEU A 37 10.53 -2.77 10.23
CA LEU A 37 10.26 -4.10 9.68
C LEU A 37 11.50 -4.69 9.07
N GLN A 38 11.51 -6.02 8.96
CA GLN A 38 12.52 -6.68 8.16
C GLN A 38 12.22 -6.49 6.68
N LYS A 39 13.25 -6.54 5.85
CA LYS A 39 13.09 -6.30 4.42
C LYS A 39 12.05 -7.20 3.76
N ALA A 40 12.07 -8.49 4.13
CA ALA A 40 11.12 -9.45 3.58
C ALA A 40 9.68 -9.08 3.99
N ALA A 41 9.49 -8.67 5.24
CA ALA A 41 8.18 -8.28 5.73
C ALA A 41 7.69 -7.03 5.03
N ALA A 42 8.55 -6.04 4.82
CA ALA A 42 8.18 -4.82 4.11
C ALA A 42 7.77 -5.13 2.68
N SER A 43 8.53 -5.99 2.00
CA SER A 43 8.23 -6.39 0.63
C SER A 43 6.89 -7.12 0.54
N ASN A 44 6.64 -8.04 1.45
CA ASN A 44 5.38 -8.78 1.47
C ASN A 44 4.19 -7.87 1.73
N ARG A 45 4.33 -6.93 2.65
CA ARG A 45 3.26 -5.98 2.92
C ARG A 45 2.98 -5.10 1.72
N TYR A 46 4.03 -4.68 1.03
CA TYR A 46 3.87 -3.85 -0.16
C TYR A 46 3.07 -4.59 -1.24
N VAL A 47 3.46 -5.85 -1.52
CA VAL A 47 2.78 -6.64 -2.54
C VAL A 47 1.31 -6.88 -2.17
N ARG A 48 1.05 -7.20 -0.90
CA ARG A 48 -0.32 -7.43 -0.44
C ARG A 48 -1.15 -6.17 -0.47
N ALA A 49 -0.57 -5.05 -0.05
CA ALA A 49 -1.27 -3.78 -0.06
C ALA A 49 -1.61 -3.35 -1.48
N LEU A 50 -0.67 -3.54 -2.40
CA LEU A 50 -0.88 -3.20 -3.80
C LEU A 50 -1.97 -4.07 -4.42
N SER A 51 -1.96 -5.36 -4.08
CA SER A 51 -2.98 -6.29 -4.57
C SER A 51 -4.37 -5.90 -4.05
N ARG A 52 -4.48 -5.55 -2.77
CA ARG A 52 -5.75 -5.12 -2.20
C ARG A 52 -6.25 -3.84 -2.84
N LEU A 53 -5.35 -2.88 -3.04
CA LEU A 53 -5.73 -1.64 -3.70
C LEU A 53 -6.28 -1.91 -5.09
N LYS A 54 -5.61 -2.76 -5.84
CA LYS A 54 -6.06 -3.12 -7.19
C LYS A 54 -7.43 -3.77 -7.15
N GLN A 55 -7.64 -4.70 -6.22
CA GLN A 55 -8.93 -5.37 -6.10
C GLN A 55 -10.05 -4.39 -5.78
N THR A 56 -9.80 -3.46 -4.88
CA THR A 56 -10.78 -2.46 -4.50
C THR A 56 -11.15 -1.58 -5.68
N LEU A 57 -10.15 -1.12 -6.42
CA LEU A 57 -10.39 -0.27 -7.60
C LEU A 57 -11.12 -1.03 -8.71
N ASP A 58 -10.76 -2.30 -8.93
CA ASP A 58 -11.42 -3.12 -9.93
C ASP A 58 -12.89 -3.35 -9.57
N ARG A 59 -13.17 -3.60 -8.28
CA ARG A 59 -14.53 -3.81 -7.83
C ARG A 59 -15.37 -2.54 -8.00
N GLU A 60 -14.81 -1.38 -7.63
CA GLU A 60 -15.52 -0.11 -7.79
C GLU A 60 -15.79 0.19 -9.26
N ALA A 61 -14.84 -0.09 -10.12
CA ALA A 61 -15.03 0.11 -11.56
C ALA A 61 -16.14 -0.80 -12.10
N SER A 62 -16.27 -2.01 -11.57
CA SER A 62 -17.28 -2.95 -12.00
C SER A 62 -18.69 -2.54 -11.58
N GLU A 63 -18.81 -1.78 -10.51
CA GLU A 63 -20.11 -1.35 -10.00
C GLU A 63 -20.71 -0.21 -10.81
N ASP A 64 -19.91 0.46 -11.58
CA ASP A 64 -20.38 1.51 -12.47
C ASP A 64 -20.95 0.91 -13.75
#